data_66391781e4c0348a8943cac7215011ee
#
_entry.id   66391781e4c0348a8943cac7215011ee
#
_cell.length_a   1.000
_cell.length_b   1.000
_cell.length_c   1.000
_cell.angle_alpha   90.00
_cell.angle_beta   90.00
_cell.angle_gamma   90.00
#
_symmetry.space_group_name_H-M   'P 1'
#
loop_
_entity.id
_entity.type
_entity.pdbx_description
1 polymer ?
#
loop_
_entity_poly.entity_id
_entity_poly.type
_entity_poly.pdbx_seq_one_letter_code
_entity_poly.pdbx_strand_id
1 'polypeptide(L)'
;KEKLESLIAEFRLQKVRKNKGNQLSGGERRRTEIARCLAIDPKFIMLDEPFAGVDPIAVEDIQQIVWNLKDKNIGILITDHNVQETLSITDRAYLLFEGKILFQGTPEELAENKIVREKYLSNSFVLRRKDFQLEKD
;
A
#
# COMPACT_ATOMS: atom_id res chain seq x y z
N LYS A 1 -5.62 -25.53 -7.37
CA LYS A 1 -5.87 -25.03 -8.75
C LYS A 1 -6.87 -23.87 -8.74
N GLU A 2 -8.01 -23.99 -8.09
CA GLU A 2 -9.04 -22.94 -7.97
C GLU A 2 -8.50 -21.66 -7.33
N LYS A 3 -7.78 -21.75 -6.23
CA LYS A 3 -7.17 -20.61 -5.56
C LYS A 3 -6.19 -19.83 -6.46
N LEU A 4 -5.41 -20.54 -7.28
CA LEU A 4 -4.51 -19.90 -8.24
C LEU A 4 -5.28 -19.08 -9.28
N GLU A 5 -6.34 -19.63 -9.84
CA GLU A 5 -7.17 -18.93 -10.83
C GLU A 5 -7.89 -17.74 -10.20
N SER A 6 -8.38 -17.88 -8.96
CA SER A 6 -8.97 -16.77 -8.19
C SER A 6 -7.98 -15.62 -7.98
N LEU A 7 -6.76 -15.91 -7.54
CA LEU A 7 -5.73 -14.89 -7.35
C LEU A 7 -5.31 -14.23 -8.67
N ILE A 8 -5.16 -15.00 -9.74
CA ILE A 8 -4.84 -14.45 -11.07
C ILE A 8 -5.94 -13.47 -11.52
N ALA A 9 -7.20 -13.80 -11.30
CA ALA A 9 -8.32 -12.95 -11.65
C ALA A 9 -8.38 -11.69 -10.78
N GLU A 10 -8.31 -11.85 -9.46
CA GLU A 10 -8.38 -10.77 -8.49
C GLU A 10 -7.28 -9.71 -8.71
N PHE A 11 -6.06 -10.18 -8.98
CA PHE A 11 -4.89 -9.31 -9.17
C PHE A 11 -4.65 -8.90 -10.63
N ARG A 12 -5.59 -9.23 -11.54
CA ARG A 12 -5.53 -8.89 -12.98
C ARG A 12 -4.21 -9.35 -13.64
N LEU A 13 -3.81 -10.57 -13.37
CA LEU A 13 -2.56 -11.16 -13.87
C LEU A 13 -2.74 -12.07 -15.09
N GLN A 14 -3.94 -12.14 -15.67
CA GLN A 14 -4.26 -13.05 -16.78
C GLN A 14 -3.32 -12.87 -17.98
N LYS A 15 -3.07 -11.61 -18.36
CA LYS A 15 -2.23 -11.27 -19.52
C LYS A 15 -0.76 -11.67 -19.34
N VAL A 16 -0.28 -11.67 -18.10
CA VAL A 16 1.13 -11.90 -17.77
C VAL A 16 1.40 -13.25 -17.13
N ARG A 17 0.38 -14.12 -16.98
CA ARG A 17 0.50 -15.40 -16.27
C ARG A 17 1.59 -16.34 -16.78
N LYS A 18 1.99 -16.20 -18.05
CA LYS A 18 3.04 -17.01 -18.68
C LYS A 18 4.38 -16.27 -18.81
N ASN A 19 4.43 -15.00 -18.42
CA ASN A 19 5.64 -14.21 -18.51
C ASN A 19 6.62 -14.60 -17.39
N LYS A 20 7.90 -14.46 -17.69
CA LYS A 20 8.94 -14.55 -16.66
C LYS A 20 8.91 -13.32 -15.76
N GLY A 21 9.29 -13.46 -14.50
CA GLY A 21 9.27 -12.37 -13.54
C GLY A 21 10.06 -11.13 -13.94
N ASN A 22 11.14 -11.29 -14.69
CA ASN A 22 11.94 -10.19 -15.22
C ASN A 22 11.30 -9.43 -16.39
N GLN A 23 10.20 -9.93 -16.93
CA GLN A 23 9.44 -9.32 -18.02
C GLN A 23 8.23 -8.51 -17.51
N LEU A 24 7.97 -8.55 -16.21
CA LEU A 24 6.86 -7.84 -15.58
C LEU A 24 7.22 -6.35 -15.39
N SER A 25 6.23 -5.47 -15.62
CA SER A 25 6.32 -4.09 -15.17
C SER A 25 6.40 -3.98 -13.64
N GLY A 26 6.77 -2.82 -13.12
CA GLY A 26 6.82 -2.60 -11.65
C GLY A 26 5.50 -2.92 -10.97
N GLY A 27 4.39 -2.44 -11.51
CA GLY A 27 3.05 -2.70 -10.99
C GLY A 27 2.63 -4.17 -11.10
N GLU A 28 2.86 -4.82 -12.24
CA GLU A 28 2.58 -6.25 -12.42
C GLU A 28 3.38 -7.12 -11.45
N ARG A 29 4.66 -6.79 -11.27
CA ARG A 29 5.52 -7.46 -10.30
C ARG A 29 4.97 -7.32 -8.89
N ARG A 30 4.62 -6.09 -8.48
CA ARG A 30 4.10 -5.83 -7.13
C ARG A 30 2.77 -6.55 -6.89
N ARG A 31 1.84 -6.54 -7.85
CA ARG A 31 0.60 -7.32 -7.75
C ARG A 31 0.87 -8.83 -7.62
N THR A 32 1.85 -9.35 -8.36
CA THR A 32 2.24 -10.76 -8.27
C THR A 32 2.84 -11.10 -6.91
N GLU A 33 3.67 -10.23 -6.34
CA GLU A 33 4.25 -10.40 -5.01
C GLU A 33 3.18 -10.47 -3.92
N ILE A 34 2.19 -9.57 -3.96
CA ILE A 34 1.07 -9.57 -3.01
C ILE A 34 0.20 -10.81 -3.20
N ALA A 35 -0.15 -11.17 -4.44
CA ALA A 35 -0.93 -12.36 -4.73
C ALA A 35 -0.25 -13.64 -4.20
N ARG A 36 1.06 -13.71 -4.31
CA ARG A 36 1.86 -14.82 -3.76
C ARG A 36 1.74 -14.91 -2.24
N CYS A 37 1.77 -13.78 -1.54
CA CYS A 37 1.58 -13.76 -0.09
C CYS A 37 0.20 -14.29 0.30
N LEU A 38 -0.85 -13.98 -0.48
CA LEU A 38 -2.21 -14.44 -0.21
C LEU A 38 -2.44 -15.93 -0.47
N ALA A 39 -1.53 -16.59 -1.19
CA ALA A 39 -1.64 -18.01 -1.48
C ALA A 39 -1.67 -18.90 -0.24
N ILE A 40 -1.12 -18.45 0.88
CA ILE A 40 -1.03 -19.17 2.15
C ILE A 40 -2.09 -18.74 3.19
N ASP A 41 -3.07 -17.96 2.80
CA ASP A 41 -4.14 -17.41 3.68
C ASP A 41 -3.59 -16.70 4.94
N PRO A 42 -2.76 -15.67 4.80
CA PRO A 42 -2.16 -15.00 5.92
C PRO A 42 -3.21 -14.19 6.69
N LYS A 43 -3.00 -14.03 8.00
CA LYS A 43 -3.76 -13.09 8.83
C LYS A 43 -3.14 -11.70 8.83
N PHE A 44 -1.87 -11.61 8.45
CA PHE A 44 -1.08 -10.37 8.47
C PHE A 44 -0.06 -10.36 7.33
N ILE A 45 0.10 -9.22 6.68
CA ILE A 45 1.04 -9.01 5.58
C ILE A 45 1.92 -7.80 5.90
N MET A 46 3.20 -7.92 5.59
CA MET A 46 4.16 -6.82 5.67
C MET A 46 4.60 -6.45 4.26
N LEU A 47 4.44 -5.17 3.90
CA LEU A 47 4.82 -4.61 2.61
C LEU A 47 5.94 -3.60 2.83
N ASP A 48 7.11 -3.91 2.31
CA ASP A 48 8.28 -3.02 2.37
C ASP A 48 8.40 -2.24 1.06
N GLU A 49 8.29 -0.92 1.17
CA GLU A 49 8.32 0.03 0.05
C GLU A 49 7.43 -0.37 -1.16
N PRO A 50 6.12 -0.64 -0.95
CA PRO A 50 5.26 -1.14 -2.03
C PRO A 50 5.09 -0.16 -3.19
N PHE A 51 5.33 1.14 -2.97
CA PHE A 51 5.18 2.19 -3.98
C PHE A 51 6.49 2.56 -4.68
N ALA A 52 7.63 1.99 -4.27
CA ALA A 52 8.92 2.29 -4.86
C ALA A 52 9.03 1.78 -6.31
N GLY A 53 9.46 2.66 -7.22
CA GLY A 53 9.68 2.30 -8.62
C GLY A 53 8.41 1.96 -9.40
N VAL A 54 7.26 2.40 -8.94
CA VAL A 54 5.94 2.16 -9.52
C VAL A 54 5.40 3.47 -10.08
N ASP A 55 4.80 3.43 -11.28
CA ASP A 55 4.17 4.61 -11.87
C ASP A 55 2.88 5.01 -11.13
N PRO A 56 2.42 6.27 -11.25
CA PRO A 56 1.27 6.77 -10.48
C PRO A 56 -0.02 5.96 -10.65
N ILE A 57 -0.30 5.45 -11.84
CA ILE A 57 -1.51 4.64 -12.11
C ILE A 57 -1.39 3.30 -11.37
N ALA A 58 -0.23 2.68 -11.42
CA ALA A 58 0.00 1.41 -10.73
C ALA A 58 0.06 1.59 -9.20
N VAL A 59 0.49 2.75 -8.69
CA VAL A 59 0.39 3.09 -7.25
C VAL A 59 -1.07 3.05 -6.80
N GLU A 60 -1.98 3.66 -7.53
CA GLU A 60 -3.41 3.64 -7.22
C GLU A 60 -4.00 2.23 -7.23
N ASP A 61 -3.63 1.42 -8.21
CA ASP A 61 -4.00 0.00 -8.26
C ASP A 61 -3.54 -0.77 -7.02
N ILE A 62 -2.31 -0.53 -6.54
CA ILE A 62 -1.77 -1.16 -5.34
C ILE A 62 -2.49 -0.66 -4.09
N GLN A 63 -2.78 0.63 -3.99
CA GLN A 63 -3.55 1.21 -2.89
C GLN A 63 -4.94 0.56 -2.80
N GLN A 64 -5.63 0.38 -3.93
CA GLN A 64 -6.92 -0.29 -3.98
C GLN A 64 -6.83 -1.75 -3.54
N ILE A 65 -5.79 -2.47 -3.95
CA ILE A 65 -5.54 -3.84 -3.50
C ILE A 65 -5.37 -3.89 -1.97
N VAL A 66 -4.52 -3.03 -1.42
CA VAL A 66 -4.29 -2.94 0.03
C VAL A 66 -5.60 -2.63 0.77
N TRP A 67 -6.39 -1.69 0.26
CA TRP A 67 -7.70 -1.37 0.81
C TRP A 67 -8.62 -2.58 0.85
N ASN A 68 -8.71 -3.34 -0.25
CA ASN A 68 -9.55 -4.53 -0.34
C ASN A 68 -9.10 -5.65 0.62
N LEU A 69 -7.81 -5.74 0.93
CA LEU A 69 -7.30 -6.70 1.91
C LEU A 69 -7.78 -6.43 3.33
N LYS A 70 -8.04 -5.18 3.68
CA LYS A 70 -8.68 -4.82 4.97
C LYS A 70 -10.07 -5.43 5.08
N ASP A 71 -10.85 -5.39 4.00
CA ASP A 71 -12.20 -5.98 3.97
C ASP A 71 -12.18 -7.51 4.15
N LYS A 72 -11.05 -8.14 3.84
CA LYS A 72 -10.81 -9.57 4.11
C LYS A 72 -10.31 -9.85 5.54
N ASN A 73 -10.30 -8.84 6.40
CA ASN A 73 -9.81 -8.93 7.78
C ASN A 73 -8.33 -9.34 7.89
N ILE A 74 -7.51 -8.90 6.92
CA ILE A 74 -6.07 -9.09 6.91
C ILE A 74 -5.39 -7.83 7.45
N GLY A 75 -4.57 -7.98 8.49
CA GLY A 75 -3.73 -6.89 9.00
C GLY A 75 -2.61 -6.56 8.03
N ILE A 76 -2.30 -5.27 7.83
CA ILE A 76 -1.28 -4.83 6.89
C ILE A 76 -0.35 -3.83 7.56
N LEU A 77 0.95 -4.09 7.49
CA LEU A 77 2.00 -3.15 7.84
C LEU A 77 2.69 -2.68 6.56
N ILE A 78 2.76 -1.38 6.37
CA ILE A 78 3.47 -0.76 5.23
C ILE A 78 4.63 0.05 5.76
N THR A 79 5.83 -0.14 5.19
CA THR A 79 6.95 0.77 5.33
C THR A 79 7.19 1.44 3.98
N ASP A 80 7.16 2.77 3.94
CA ASP A 80 7.42 3.52 2.70
C ASP A 80 7.84 4.96 3.03
N HIS A 81 8.64 5.54 2.17
CA HIS A 81 9.02 6.95 2.24
C HIS A 81 8.06 7.87 1.46
N ASN A 82 7.17 7.32 0.66
CA ASN A 82 6.10 8.05 -0.01
C ASN A 82 4.97 8.37 0.97
N VAL A 83 5.14 9.45 1.72
CA VAL A 83 4.27 9.83 2.83
C VAL A 83 2.82 9.98 2.40
N GLN A 84 2.57 10.75 1.33
CA GLN A 84 1.22 11.01 0.85
C GLN A 84 0.50 9.70 0.47
N GLU A 85 1.16 8.83 -0.29
CA GLU A 85 0.57 7.58 -0.76
C GLU A 85 0.27 6.62 0.38
N THR A 86 1.17 6.56 1.36
CA THR A 86 1.01 5.71 2.54
C THR A 86 -0.07 6.21 3.48
N LEU A 87 -0.03 7.50 3.84
CA LEU A 87 -1.01 8.09 4.75
C LEU A 87 -2.42 8.14 4.16
N SER A 88 -2.55 8.16 2.84
CA SER A 88 -3.86 8.18 2.18
C SER A 88 -4.71 6.95 2.46
N ILE A 89 -4.10 5.80 2.76
CA ILE A 89 -4.78 4.49 2.91
C ILE A 89 -4.59 3.83 4.28
N THR A 90 -3.77 4.38 5.16
CA THR A 90 -3.50 3.79 6.48
C THR A 90 -4.46 4.30 7.55
N ASP A 91 -4.70 3.48 8.58
CA ASP A 91 -5.54 3.84 9.73
C ASP A 91 -4.69 4.40 10.87
N ARG A 92 -3.44 3.97 10.97
CA ARG A 92 -2.46 4.38 11.98
C ARG A 92 -1.08 4.47 11.36
N ALA A 93 -0.32 5.47 11.76
CA ALA A 93 1.03 5.68 11.28
C ALA A 93 2.03 5.85 12.42
N TYR A 94 3.24 5.39 12.16
CA TYR A 94 4.41 5.58 13.01
C TYR A 94 5.47 6.30 12.18
N LEU A 95 5.88 7.46 12.61
CA LEU A 95 6.96 8.19 11.96
C LEU A 95 8.28 7.82 12.62
N LEU A 96 9.14 7.13 11.86
CA LEU A 96 10.49 6.79 12.26
C LEU A 96 11.46 7.87 11.76
N PHE A 97 12.19 8.48 12.67
CA PHE A 97 13.17 9.51 12.38
C PHE A 97 14.44 9.31 13.22
N GLU A 98 15.60 9.26 12.56
CA GLU A 98 16.90 9.02 13.23
C GLU A 98 16.89 7.80 14.18
N GLY A 99 16.26 6.70 13.75
CA GLY A 99 16.21 5.45 14.50
C GLY A 99 15.24 5.45 15.70
N LYS A 100 14.39 6.48 15.84
CA LYS A 100 13.41 6.61 16.91
C LYS A 100 12.03 6.90 16.37
N ILE A 101 11.00 6.45 17.07
CA ILE A 101 9.62 6.84 16.76
C ILE A 101 9.42 8.29 17.23
N LEU A 102 9.33 9.20 16.28
CA LEU A 102 9.09 10.63 16.52
C LEU A 102 7.62 10.91 16.84
N PHE A 103 6.71 10.20 16.18
CA PHE A 103 5.27 10.36 16.32
C PHE A 103 4.54 9.04 16.02
N GLN A 104 3.39 8.84 16.67
CA GLN A 104 2.47 7.76 16.35
C GLN A 104 1.03 8.24 16.54
N GLY A 105 0.14 7.86 15.63
CA GLY A 105 -1.27 8.25 15.69
C GLY A 105 -1.98 8.02 14.37
N THR A 106 -3.13 8.66 14.21
CA THR A 106 -3.84 8.67 12.93
C THR A 106 -3.08 9.50 11.88
N PRO A 107 -3.29 9.27 10.59
CA PRO A 107 -2.74 10.13 9.54
C PRO A 107 -3.09 11.60 9.71
N GLU A 108 -4.30 11.90 10.17
CA GLU A 108 -4.79 13.26 10.44
C GLU A 108 -4.00 13.92 11.58
N GLU A 109 -3.83 13.23 12.71
CA GLU A 109 -3.03 13.70 13.84
C GLU A 109 -1.57 13.95 13.45
N LEU A 110 -1.00 13.05 12.61
CA LEU A 110 0.36 13.20 12.11
C LEU A 110 0.49 14.44 11.20
N ALA A 111 -0.46 14.63 10.29
CA ALA A 111 -0.45 15.76 9.36
C ALA A 111 -0.62 17.13 10.05
N GLU A 112 -1.29 17.16 11.20
CA GLU A 112 -1.50 18.38 12.00
C GLU A 112 -0.38 18.66 13.01
N ASN A 113 0.43 17.63 13.34
CA ASN A 113 1.49 17.79 14.34
C ASN A 113 2.57 18.75 13.88
N LYS A 114 2.80 19.81 14.67
CA LYS A 114 3.74 20.87 14.34
C LYS A 114 5.18 20.38 14.18
N ILE A 115 5.65 19.50 15.06
CA ILE A 115 7.02 18.96 15.03
C ILE A 115 7.22 18.08 13.80
N VAL A 116 6.22 17.26 13.46
CA VAL A 116 6.24 16.40 12.27
C VAL A 116 6.30 17.24 11.01
N ARG A 117 5.51 18.31 10.93
CA ARG A 117 5.53 19.23 9.79
C ARG A 117 6.86 19.94 9.62
N GLU A 118 7.44 20.43 10.71
CA GLU A 118 8.72 21.15 10.69
C GLU A 118 9.91 20.23 10.33
N LYS A 119 9.93 19.01 10.84
CA LYS A 119 11.07 18.10 10.71
C LYS A 119 10.99 17.13 9.53
N TYR A 120 9.78 16.79 9.10
CA TYR A 120 9.58 15.71 8.13
C TYR A 120 8.64 16.08 6.98
N LEU A 121 7.45 16.58 7.27
CA LEU A 121 6.54 17.11 6.26
C LEU A 121 6.92 18.56 5.96
N SER A 122 6.63 19.06 4.79
CA SER A 122 6.74 20.50 4.54
C SER A 122 5.49 21.24 5.07
N ASN A 123 5.59 22.56 5.27
CA ASN A 123 4.42 23.38 5.61
C ASN A 123 3.34 23.37 4.54
N SER A 124 3.71 23.04 3.29
CA SER A 124 2.80 22.90 2.15
C SER A 124 2.15 21.52 2.05
N PHE A 125 2.52 20.56 2.91
CA PHE A 125 1.94 19.22 2.89
C PHE A 125 0.44 19.26 3.18
N VAL A 126 -0.36 18.62 2.31
CA VAL A 126 -1.81 18.49 2.46
C VAL A 126 -2.14 16.99 2.40
N LEU A 127 -2.70 16.47 3.49
CA LEU A 127 -3.16 15.09 3.56
C LEU A 127 -4.38 14.90 2.65
N ARG A 128 -4.29 13.92 1.74
CA ARG A 128 -5.40 13.49 0.88
C ARG A 128 -5.73 12.05 1.19
N ARG A 129 -6.88 11.81 1.80
CA ARG A 129 -7.35 10.45 2.11
C ARG A 129 -8.00 9.83 0.88
N LYS A 130 -7.78 8.53 0.71
CA LYS A 130 -8.46 7.70 -0.29
C LYS A 130 -9.59 6.91 0.38
N ASP A 131 -10.74 6.86 -0.27
CA ASP A 131 -11.86 6.01 0.12
C ASP A 131 -12.39 5.28 -1.11
N PHE A 132 -11.93 4.06 -1.29
CA PHE A 132 -12.31 3.22 -2.42
C PHE A 132 -13.71 2.60 -2.27
N GLN A 133 -14.44 2.83 -1.18
CA GLN A 133 -15.84 2.43 -1.06
C GLN A 133 -16.76 3.38 -1.82
N LEU A 134 -16.41 4.66 -1.86
CA LEU A 134 -17.20 5.70 -2.55
C LEU A 134 -17.04 5.67 -4.07
N GLU A 135 -16.01 5.02 -4.59
CA GLU A 135 -15.73 4.94 -6.03
C GLU A 135 -16.42 3.74 -6.72
N LYS A 136 -17.21 2.93 -5.98
CA LYS A 136 -17.91 1.75 -6.52
C LYS A 136 -19.35 2.02 -6.99
N ASP A 137 -19.82 3.22 -6.83
CA ASP A 137 -21.10 3.73 -7.32
C ASP A 137 -20.87 4.57 -8.59
#